data_cda7448c428b3e2f9b7182a9680f3fb7
#
_entry.id   cda7448c428b3e2f9b7182a9680f3fb7
#
_cell.length_a   1.000
_cell.length_b   1.000
_cell.length_c   1.000
_cell.angle_alpha   90.00
_cell.angle_beta   90.00
_cell.angle_gamma   90.00
#
_symmetry.space_group_name_H-M   'P 1'
#
loop_
_entity.id
_entity.type
_entity.pdbx_description
1 polymer ?
#
loop_
_entity_poly.entity_id
_entity_poly.type
_entity_poly.pdbx_seq_one_letter_code
_entity_poly.pdbx_strand_id
1 'polypeptide(L)'
;MILKNISILYGNDLKFIEKTSVRINGNTFQKIASKIKPAKNKVVNCDGLLLIPGLINSHTHIGDSIAKDVALDKDPDSKINPIFGIKQKILRETEPKKLAYFMRKTVKSMLKKGTTTFVDFREGGLDGVLLIQKVLSNIPIRAIILGRLEFYQSKNQIKKNTPIPKSYLNQLEPLLTNCDGIGISGSNENSDSALKQLSKTKKIRAIHC
;
A
#
# COMPACT_ATOMS: atom_id res chain seq x y z
N MET A 1 -1.97 28.23 7.12
CA MET A 1 -1.67 27.91 8.54
C MET A 1 -0.20 28.13 8.81
N ILE A 2 0.17 28.57 10.03
CA ILE A 2 1.58 28.69 10.45
C ILE A 2 1.75 27.87 11.73
N LEU A 3 2.72 26.96 11.72
CA LEU A 3 3.24 26.28 12.91
C LEU A 3 4.39 27.12 13.45
N LYS A 4 4.34 27.55 14.72
CA LYS A 4 5.39 28.32 15.38
C LYS A 4 6.10 27.50 16.46
N ASN A 5 7.36 27.82 16.71
CA ASN A 5 8.19 27.21 17.75
C ASN A 5 8.34 25.67 17.58
N ILE A 6 8.23 25.18 16.35
CA ILE A 6 8.31 23.76 16.06
C ILE A 6 9.75 23.37 15.71
N SER A 7 10.23 22.26 16.25
CA SER A 7 11.45 21.61 15.74
C SER A 7 11.09 20.77 14.53
N ILE A 8 11.98 20.64 13.56
CA ILE A 8 11.73 19.90 12.33
C ILE A 8 12.92 19.02 11.94
N LEU A 9 12.63 17.88 11.30
CA LEU A 9 13.58 17.14 10.48
C LEU A 9 13.38 17.56 9.02
N TYR A 10 14.40 18.19 8.42
CA TYR A 10 14.28 18.84 7.12
C TYR A 10 15.26 18.27 6.09
N GLY A 11 14.78 18.19 4.85
CA GLY A 11 15.58 17.73 3.70
C GLY A 11 15.78 16.23 3.67
N ASN A 12 16.53 15.79 2.65
CA ASN A 12 16.82 14.36 2.45
C ASN A 12 17.67 13.76 3.57
N ASP A 13 18.52 14.60 4.18
CA ASP A 13 19.42 14.19 5.25
C ASP A 13 18.76 14.28 6.64
N LEU A 14 17.46 14.60 6.70
CA LEU A 14 16.69 14.76 7.93
C LEU A 14 17.38 15.71 8.93
N LYS A 15 17.96 16.80 8.44
CA LYS A 15 18.66 17.79 9.27
C LYS A 15 17.72 18.34 10.34
N PHE A 16 18.15 18.24 11.60
CA PHE A 16 17.41 18.80 12.72
C PHE A 16 17.52 20.32 12.73
N ILE A 17 16.39 21.02 12.79
CA ILE A 17 16.29 22.47 12.96
C ILE A 17 15.40 22.74 14.17
N GLU A 18 16.00 23.34 15.20
CA GLU A 18 15.31 23.65 16.45
C GLU A 18 14.49 24.94 16.33
N LYS A 19 13.30 24.93 16.95
CA LYS A 19 12.44 26.12 17.18
C LYS A 19 12.27 27.05 15.97
N THR A 20 11.87 26.51 14.87
CA THR A 20 11.58 27.26 13.64
C THR A 20 10.08 27.52 13.47
N SER A 21 9.70 28.16 12.36
CA SER A 21 8.30 28.33 11.95
C SER A 21 8.09 27.76 10.56
N VAL A 22 6.93 27.13 10.35
CA VAL A 22 6.56 26.52 9.07
C VAL A 22 5.22 27.10 8.60
N ARG A 23 5.20 27.71 7.40
CA ARG A 23 3.95 28.12 6.74
C ARG A 23 3.49 27.01 5.81
N ILE A 24 2.22 26.58 6.02
CA ILE A 24 1.53 25.61 5.19
C ILE A 24 0.44 26.33 4.41
N ASN A 25 0.42 26.14 3.08
CA ASN A 25 -0.61 26.62 2.18
C ASN A 25 -1.19 25.44 1.40
N GLY A 26 -2.49 25.17 1.59
CA GLY A 26 -3.10 23.93 1.08
C GLY A 26 -2.38 22.71 1.63
N ASN A 27 -1.81 21.92 0.72
CA ASN A 27 -1.08 20.69 1.00
C ASN A 27 0.44 20.80 0.83
N THR A 28 0.99 22.04 0.82
CA THR A 28 2.42 22.28 0.60
C THR A 28 3.04 23.10 1.72
N PHE A 29 4.31 22.84 2.02
CA PHE A 29 5.15 23.68 2.85
C PHE A 29 5.63 24.88 2.02
N GLN A 30 5.07 26.06 2.29
CA GLN A 30 5.37 27.26 1.52
C GLN A 30 6.67 27.97 1.98
N LYS A 31 6.94 27.94 3.28
CA LYS A 31 8.10 28.64 3.88
C LYS A 31 8.50 28.00 5.21
N ILE A 32 9.80 27.87 5.41
CA ILE A 32 10.42 27.51 6.69
C ILE A 32 11.38 28.65 7.04
N ALA A 33 11.23 29.24 8.22
CA ALA A 33 12.11 30.35 8.68
C ALA A 33 11.99 30.52 10.20
N SER A 34 13.00 31.04 10.84
CA SER A 34 13.01 31.30 12.30
C SER A 34 11.81 32.12 12.76
N LYS A 35 11.39 33.10 11.95
CA LYS A 35 10.20 33.93 12.20
C LYS A 35 9.39 34.10 10.91
N ILE A 36 8.07 33.90 11.02
CA ILE A 36 7.12 34.15 9.93
C ILE A 36 6.02 35.07 10.45
N LYS A 37 5.82 36.21 9.78
CA LYS A 37 4.72 37.13 10.11
C LYS A 37 3.37 36.43 9.91
N PRO A 38 2.44 36.47 10.88
CA PRO A 38 1.19 35.72 10.83
C PRO A 38 0.27 36.12 9.68
N ALA A 39 0.20 37.41 9.34
CA ALA A 39 -0.81 37.97 8.45
C ALA A 39 -2.21 37.42 8.85
N LYS A 40 -3.09 37.07 7.90
CA LYS A 40 -4.42 36.48 8.16
C LYS A 40 -4.39 34.96 8.38
N ASN A 41 -3.23 34.34 8.61
CA ASN A 41 -3.11 32.89 8.73
C ASN A 41 -3.47 32.42 10.16
N LYS A 42 -4.10 31.25 10.26
CA LYS A 42 -4.22 30.52 11.54
C LYS A 42 -2.80 30.18 12.05
N VAL A 43 -2.53 30.53 13.30
CA VAL A 43 -1.25 30.22 13.96
C VAL A 43 -1.46 29.15 15.01
N VAL A 44 -0.58 28.16 15.04
CA VAL A 44 -0.54 27.09 16.04
C VAL A 44 0.82 27.15 16.73
N ASN A 45 0.83 27.28 18.05
CA ASN A 45 2.07 27.11 18.83
C ASN A 45 2.38 25.61 18.96
N CYS A 46 3.57 25.22 18.57
CA CYS A 46 4.05 23.84 18.55
C CYS A 46 5.32 23.68 19.41
N ASP A 47 5.46 24.49 20.45
CA ASP A 47 6.60 24.39 21.36
C ASP A 47 6.66 22.97 21.98
N GLY A 48 7.85 22.39 22.02
CA GLY A 48 8.07 21.02 22.45
C GLY A 48 7.69 19.93 21.43
N LEU A 49 7.18 20.30 20.25
CA LEU A 49 6.84 19.33 19.20
C LEU A 49 7.91 19.24 18.12
N LEU A 50 8.04 18.04 17.54
CA LEU A 50 8.91 17.75 16.41
C LEU A 50 8.06 17.39 15.18
N LEU A 51 8.22 18.14 14.09
CA LEU A 51 7.65 17.80 12.79
C LEU A 51 8.62 16.89 12.03
N ILE A 52 8.15 15.72 11.67
CA ILE A 52 8.89 14.73 10.89
C ILE A 52 8.16 14.41 9.59
N PRO A 53 8.84 13.89 8.56
CA PRO A 53 8.17 13.28 7.41
C PRO A 53 7.20 12.19 7.86
N GLY A 54 6.07 12.06 7.17
CA GLY A 54 5.13 10.97 7.46
C GLY A 54 5.76 9.61 7.23
N LEU A 55 5.39 8.62 8.05
CA LEU A 55 5.89 7.26 7.92
C LEU A 55 5.39 6.61 6.62
N ILE A 56 6.24 5.77 6.03
CA ILE A 56 5.93 4.99 4.83
C ILE A 56 5.92 3.52 5.21
N ASN A 57 4.79 2.84 4.98
CA ASN A 57 4.71 1.39 5.08
C ASN A 57 4.85 0.79 3.69
N SER A 58 6.04 0.29 3.36
CA SER A 58 6.38 -0.18 2.02
C SER A 58 5.88 -1.60 1.69
N HIS A 59 5.20 -2.28 2.61
CA HIS A 59 4.67 -3.62 2.37
C HIS A 59 3.41 -3.86 3.19
N THR A 60 2.27 -3.96 2.52
CA THR A 60 0.98 -4.27 3.16
C THR A 60 0.15 -5.22 2.31
N HIS A 61 -0.76 -5.92 2.98
CA HIS A 61 -1.88 -6.67 2.41
C HIS A 61 -3.16 -6.18 3.11
N ILE A 62 -3.65 -5.01 2.72
CA ILE A 62 -4.78 -4.36 3.42
C ILE A 62 -6.05 -5.21 3.38
N GLY A 63 -6.22 -6.08 2.37
CA GLY A 63 -7.34 -7.01 2.32
C GLY A 63 -7.40 -8.00 3.47
N ASP A 64 -6.25 -8.35 4.02
CA ASP A 64 -6.13 -9.32 5.12
C ASP A 64 -6.67 -8.77 6.46
N SER A 65 -7.01 -7.50 6.49
CA SER A 65 -7.52 -6.83 7.69
C SER A 65 -8.72 -7.51 8.34
N ILE A 66 -9.52 -8.24 7.55
CA ILE A 66 -10.66 -9.02 8.05
C ILE A 66 -10.22 -10.33 8.72
N ALA A 67 -9.08 -10.86 8.31
CA ALA A 67 -8.55 -12.15 8.75
C ALA A 67 -7.47 -12.01 9.84
N LYS A 68 -7.39 -10.85 10.48
CA LYS A 68 -6.47 -10.63 11.59
C LYS A 68 -6.73 -11.67 12.68
N ASP A 69 -5.66 -12.28 13.16
CA ASP A 69 -5.68 -13.29 14.22
C ASP A 69 -6.41 -14.62 13.86
N VAL A 70 -6.72 -14.84 12.58
CA VAL A 70 -7.28 -16.11 12.12
C VAL A 70 -6.18 -17.15 11.90
N ALA A 71 -6.46 -18.39 12.29
CA ALA A 71 -5.57 -19.54 12.08
C ALA A 71 -4.16 -19.37 12.70
N LEU A 72 -4.07 -18.82 13.90
CA LEU A 72 -2.80 -18.61 14.61
C LEU A 72 -2.06 -19.93 14.89
N ASP A 73 -2.80 -21.02 15.02
CA ASP A 73 -2.33 -22.38 15.29
C ASP A 73 -1.87 -23.15 14.03
N LYS A 74 -2.03 -22.57 12.84
CA LYS A 74 -1.68 -23.23 11.57
C LYS A 74 -0.29 -22.86 11.09
N ASP A 75 0.31 -23.74 10.30
CA ASP A 75 1.56 -23.46 9.58
C ASP A 75 1.38 -22.34 8.54
N PRO A 76 2.46 -21.67 8.13
CA PRO A 76 2.39 -20.55 7.19
C PRO A 76 1.72 -20.92 5.86
N ASP A 77 2.00 -22.11 5.31
CA ASP A 77 1.46 -22.54 4.01
C ASP A 77 -0.06 -22.70 4.08
N SER A 78 -0.57 -23.33 5.12
CA SER A 78 -2.03 -23.44 5.38
C SER A 78 -2.70 -22.08 5.56
N LYS A 79 -1.97 -21.06 6.04
CA LYS A 79 -2.53 -19.72 6.24
C LYS A 79 -2.59 -18.91 4.95
N ILE A 80 -1.47 -18.79 4.23
CA ILE A 80 -1.27 -17.78 3.19
C ILE A 80 -1.13 -18.34 1.78
N ASN A 81 -1.07 -19.65 1.60
CA ASN A 81 -0.95 -20.24 0.26
C ASN A 81 -2.00 -19.65 -0.70
N PRO A 82 -1.60 -19.18 -1.90
CA PRO A 82 -2.50 -18.48 -2.80
C PRO A 82 -3.59 -19.35 -3.42
N ILE A 83 -3.45 -20.69 -3.34
CA ILE A 83 -4.42 -21.63 -3.90
C ILE A 83 -5.41 -22.12 -2.83
N PHE A 84 -4.91 -22.63 -1.70
CA PHE A 84 -5.71 -23.32 -0.68
C PHE A 84 -5.63 -22.67 0.72
N GLY A 85 -4.85 -21.62 0.91
CA GLY A 85 -4.71 -20.98 2.21
C GLY A 85 -6.01 -20.38 2.75
N ILE A 86 -6.17 -20.43 4.07
CA ILE A 86 -7.34 -19.89 4.78
C ILE A 86 -7.59 -18.43 4.42
N LYS A 87 -6.52 -17.63 4.30
CA LYS A 87 -6.57 -16.24 3.82
C LYS A 87 -7.35 -16.12 2.51
N GLN A 88 -6.99 -16.90 1.51
CA GLN A 88 -7.62 -16.83 0.18
C GLN A 88 -9.10 -17.21 0.23
N LYS A 89 -9.44 -18.24 1.03
CA LYS A 89 -10.83 -18.61 1.25
C LYS A 89 -11.62 -17.45 1.84
N ILE A 90 -11.13 -16.83 2.92
CA ILE A 90 -11.79 -15.69 3.57
C ILE A 90 -11.98 -14.53 2.59
N LEU A 91 -10.95 -14.18 1.80
CA LEU A 91 -11.03 -13.06 0.85
C LEU A 91 -12.06 -13.32 -0.27
N ARG A 92 -12.18 -14.57 -0.74
CA ARG A 92 -13.14 -14.94 -1.81
C ARG A 92 -14.59 -15.05 -1.31
N GLU A 93 -14.78 -15.58 -0.09
CA GLU A 93 -16.11 -15.83 0.47
C GLU A 93 -16.71 -14.63 1.20
N THR A 94 -15.92 -13.61 1.46
CA THR A 94 -16.41 -12.43 2.18
C THR A 94 -17.00 -11.38 1.23
N GLU A 95 -18.17 -10.88 1.58
CA GLU A 95 -18.82 -9.80 0.84
C GLU A 95 -17.90 -8.56 0.69
N PRO A 96 -17.82 -7.94 -0.50
CA PRO A 96 -16.98 -6.77 -0.76
C PRO A 96 -17.21 -5.61 0.22
N LYS A 97 -18.46 -5.38 0.65
CA LYS A 97 -18.80 -4.34 1.64
C LYS A 97 -18.11 -4.59 2.98
N LYS A 98 -18.07 -5.84 3.42
CA LYS A 98 -17.44 -6.23 4.69
C LYS A 98 -15.91 -6.12 4.59
N LEU A 99 -15.32 -6.56 3.48
CA LEU A 99 -13.89 -6.34 3.19
C LEU A 99 -13.55 -4.85 3.23
N ALA A 100 -14.29 -4.03 2.50
CA ALA A 100 -14.09 -2.58 2.45
C ALA A 100 -14.16 -1.91 3.83
N TYR A 101 -15.06 -2.38 4.71
CA TYR A 101 -15.17 -1.87 6.08
C TYR A 101 -13.88 -2.08 6.88
N PHE A 102 -13.34 -3.31 6.88
CA PHE A 102 -12.11 -3.63 7.61
C PHE A 102 -10.89 -2.94 6.99
N MET A 103 -10.78 -2.94 5.67
CA MET A 103 -9.73 -2.22 4.94
C MET A 103 -9.74 -0.73 5.33
N ARG A 104 -10.90 -0.07 5.33
CA ARG A 104 -11.05 1.35 5.71
C ARG A 104 -10.64 1.60 7.16
N LYS A 105 -10.98 0.71 8.09
CA LYS A 105 -10.54 0.81 9.49
C LYS A 105 -9.02 0.74 9.61
N THR A 106 -8.39 -0.18 8.92
CA THR A 106 -6.93 -0.36 8.93
C THR A 106 -6.21 0.85 8.35
N VAL A 107 -6.65 1.35 7.19
CA VAL A 107 -6.08 2.55 6.56
C VAL A 107 -6.21 3.78 7.48
N LYS A 108 -7.38 4.00 8.09
CA LYS A 108 -7.56 5.07 9.06
C LYS A 108 -6.69 4.90 10.31
N SER A 109 -6.48 3.66 10.77
CA SER A 109 -5.59 3.37 11.90
C SER A 109 -4.13 3.68 11.57
N MET A 110 -3.67 3.30 10.36
CA MET A 110 -2.33 3.65 9.89
C MET A 110 -2.13 5.18 9.88
N LEU A 111 -3.07 5.91 9.29
CA LEU A 111 -3.01 7.37 9.23
C LEU A 111 -2.94 8.01 10.63
N LYS A 112 -3.77 7.53 11.59
CA LYS A 112 -3.74 8.00 12.99
C LYS A 112 -2.40 7.72 13.68
N LYS A 113 -1.65 6.71 13.23
CA LYS A 113 -0.33 6.35 13.76
C LYS A 113 0.83 7.01 13.01
N GLY A 114 0.52 7.96 12.11
CA GLY A 114 1.54 8.73 11.37
C GLY A 114 1.98 8.12 10.05
N THR A 115 1.41 6.99 9.60
CA THR A 115 1.65 6.46 8.26
C THR A 115 0.90 7.29 7.23
N THR A 116 1.60 7.97 6.35
CA THR A 116 1.02 8.85 5.32
C THR A 116 1.08 8.24 3.93
N THR A 117 1.86 7.17 3.76
CA THR A 117 2.01 6.45 2.49
C THR A 117 2.13 4.95 2.78
N PHE A 118 1.51 4.12 1.95
CA PHE A 118 1.72 2.67 2.01
C PHE A 118 1.74 2.04 0.61
N VAL A 119 2.36 0.86 0.51
CA VAL A 119 2.35 0.01 -0.68
C VAL A 119 1.49 -1.21 -0.38
N ASP A 120 0.47 -1.48 -1.19
CA ASP A 120 -0.44 -2.61 -1.00
C ASP A 120 -0.29 -3.65 -2.12
N PHE A 121 0.05 -4.88 -1.75
CA PHE A 121 0.00 -6.03 -2.64
C PHE A 121 -1.44 -6.51 -2.71
N ARG A 122 -2.13 -6.11 -3.79
CA ARG A 122 -3.59 -6.24 -3.84
C ARG A 122 -4.04 -7.50 -4.59
N GLU A 123 -4.59 -8.44 -3.83
CA GLU A 123 -5.27 -9.64 -4.32
C GLU A 123 -6.65 -9.29 -4.91
N GLY A 124 -7.23 -10.25 -5.64
CA GLY A 124 -8.58 -10.15 -6.21
C GLY A 124 -8.61 -9.49 -7.59
N GLY A 125 -7.47 -9.45 -8.28
CA GLY A 125 -7.39 -8.92 -9.65
C GLY A 125 -7.90 -7.48 -9.75
N LEU A 126 -8.59 -7.18 -10.84
CA LEU A 126 -9.17 -5.84 -11.08
C LEU A 126 -10.19 -5.45 -10.00
N ASP A 127 -11.05 -6.38 -9.59
CA ASP A 127 -12.08 -6.08 -8.58
C ASP A 127 -11.46 -5.72 -7.23
N GLY A 128 -10.37 -6.41 -6.85
CA GLY A 128 -9.61 -6.08 -5.66
C GLY A 128 -9.00 -4.68 -5.71
N VAL A 129 -8.46 -4.29 -6.87
CA VAL A 129 -7.91 -2.94 -7.10
C VAL A 129 -9.00 -1.87 -7.03
N LEU A 130 -10.13 -2.08 -7.69
CA LEU A 130 -11.27 -1.14 -7.65
C LEU A 130 -11.84 -1.01 -6.24
N LEU A 131 -11.86 -2.11 -5.48
CA LEU A 131 -12.33 -2.10 -4.10
C LEU A 131 -11.44 -1.23 -3.20
N ILE A 132 -10.11 -1.38 -3.26
CA ILE A 132 -9.20 -0.56 -2.43
C ILE A 132 -9.26 0.91 -2.85
N GLN A 133 -9.37 1.24 -4.12
CA GLN A 133 -9.55 2.63 -4.59
C GLN A 133 -10.81 3.26 -3.98
N LYS A 134 -11.94 2.54 -3.98
CA LYS A 134 -13.17 2.97 -3.32
C LYS A 134 -13.00 3.15 -1.81
N VAL A 135 -12.26 2.28 -1.15
CA VAL A 135 -11.93 2.40 0.28
C VAL A 135 -11.15 3.68 0.56
N LEU A 136 -10.20 4.02 -0.31
CA LEU A 136 -9.31 5.17 -0.14
C LEU A 136 -9.98 6.52 -0.43
N SER A 137 -11.11 6.53 -1.12
CA SER A 137 -11.81 7.76 -1.43
C SER A 137 -12.08 8.55 -0.14
N ASN A 138 -11.70 9.84 -0.13
CA ASN A 138 -11.81 10.75 1.01
C ASN A 138 -10.97 10.40 2.26
N ILE A 139 -9.92 9.58 2.11
CA ILE A 139 -8.91 9.39 3.16
C ILE A 139 -7.61 10.06 2.68
N PRO A 140 -7.05 11.03 3.44
CA PRO A 140 -5.86 11.77 3.03
C PRO A 140 -4.59 10.94 3.28
N ILE A 141 -4.49 9.79 2.64
CA ILE A 141 -3.34 8.90 2.66
C ILE A 141 -2.94 8.56 1.22
N ARG A 142 -1.66 8.46 0.95
CA ARG A 142 -1.15 8.01 -0.35
C ARG A 142 -1.03 6.50 -0.37
N ALA A 143 -1.48 5.86 -1.44
CA ALA A 143 -1.29 4.44 -1.65
C ALA A 143 -0.59 4.20 -2.99
N ILE A 144 0.31 3.22 -3.01
CA ILE A 144 0.85 2.59 -4.21
C ILE A 144 0.23 1.21 -4.26
N ILE A 145 -0.60 0.96 -5.27
CA ILE A 145 -1.36 -0.28 -5.40
C ILE A 145 -0.66 -1.18 -6.41
N LEU A 146 -0.21 -2.33 -5.95
CA LEU A 146 0.38 -3.37 -6.78
C LEU A 146 -0.65 -4.48 -6.98
N GLY A 147 -1.36 -4.44 -8.10
CA GLY A 147 -2.39 -5.42 -8.43
C GLY A 147 -1.79 -6.79 -8.70
N ARG A 148 -2.47 -7.86 -8.28
CA ARG A 148 -2.05 -9.23 -8.55
C ARG A 148 -2.96 -9.87 -9.59
N LEU A 149 -2.36 -10.51 -10.58
CA LEU A 149 -3.08 -11.35 -11.52
C LEU A 149 -3.60 -12.59 -10.78
N GLU A 150 -4.89 -12.88 -10.89
CA GLU A 150 -5.50 -14.05 -10.25
C GLU A 150 -5.26 -15.34 -11.06
N PHE A 151 -3.99 -15.64 -11.23
CA PHE A 151 -3.50 -16.85 -11.86
C PHE A 151 -2.46 -17.51 -10.95
N TYR A 152 -2.66 -18.79 -10.65
CA TYR A 152 -1.82 -19.58 -9.76
C TYR A 152 -1.41 -20.87 -10.46
N GLN A 153 -0.13 -21.20 -10.38
CA GLN A 153 0.42 -22.41 -10.98
C GLN A 153 0.49 -23.55 -9.95
N SER A 154 0.11 -24.75 -10.38
CA SER A 154 0.40 -25.96 -9.64
C SER A 154 1.90 -26.27 -9.65
N LYS A 155 2.39 -27.04 -8.67
CA LYS A 155 3.79 -27.48 -8.61
C LYS A 155 4.24 -28.15 -9.92
N ASN A 156 3.37 -28.89 -10.59
CA ASN A 156 3.66 -29.55 -11.88
C ASN A 156 3.82 -28.52 -13.01
N GLN A 157 2.99 -27.47 -13.05
CA GLN A 157 3.11 -26.40 -14.05
C GLN A 157 4.42 -25.61 -13.86
N ILE A 158 4.79 -25.30 -12.62
CA ILE A 158 6.06 -24.65 -12.30
C ILE A 158 7.24 -25.52 -12.76
N LYS A 159 7.24 -26.81 -12.38
CA LYS A 159 8.29 -27.78 -12.75
C LYS A 159 8.44 -27.94 -14.26
N LYS A 160 7.32 -27.88 -14.99
CA LYS A 160 7.31 -27.92 -16.47
C LYS A 160 7.58 -26.58 -17.13
N ASN A 161 7.90 -25.55 -16.37
CA ASN A 161 8.12 -24.18 -16.83
C ASN A 161 6.96 -23.66 -17.72
N THR A 162 5.72 -23.93 -17.33
CA THR A 162 4.53 -23.58 -18.11
C THR A 162 4.31 -22.05 -18.08
N PRO A 163 4.08 -21.39 -19.22
CA PRO A 163 3.78 -19.97 -19.25
C PRO A 163 2.35 -19.67 -18.75
N ILE A 164 2.09 -18.41 -18.44
CA ILE A 164 0.73 -17.91 -18.14
C ILE A 164 -0.12 -18.02 -19.43
N PRO A 165 -1.30 -18.64 -19.38
CA PRO A 165 -2.19 -18.73 -20.54
C PRO A 165 -2.63 -17.34 -21.03
N LYS A 166 -2.84 -17.22 -22.34
CA LYS A 166 -3.21 -15.94 -22.98
C LYS A 166 -4.51 -15.35 -22.39
N SER A 167 -5.47 -16.20 -22.00
CA SER A 167 -6.72 -15.78 -21.36
C SER A 167 -6.51 -14.98 -20.06
N TYR A 168 -5.50 -15.37 -19.27
CA TYR A 168 -5.11 -14.61 -18.06
C TYR A 168 -4.27 -13.38 -18.38
N LEU A 169 -3.33 -13.49 -19.35
CA LEU A 169 -2.53 -12.33 -19.77
C LEU A 169 -3.39 -11.17 -20.29
N ASN A 170 -4.53 -11.46 -20.92
CA ASN A 170 -5.47 -10.43 -21.38
C ASN A 170 -6.09 -9.63 -20.22
N GLN A 171 -6.01 -10.11 -18.98
CA GLN A 171 -6.47 -9.40 -17.79
C GLN A 171 -5.43 -8.40 -17.26
N LEU A 172 -4.17 -8.48 -17.72
CA LEU A 172 -3.10 -7.58 -17.23
C LEU A 172 -3.33 -6.12 -17.63
N GLU A 173 -3.75 -5.86 -18.84
CA GLU A 173 -3.93 -4.48 -19.31
C GLU A 173 -5.04 -3.74 -18.53
N PRO A 174 -6.26 -4.29 -18.35
CA PRO A 174 -7.27 -3.67 -17.50
C PRO A 174 -6.79 -3.51 -16.05
N LEU A 175 -6.11 -4.51 -15.50
CA LEU A 175 -5.55 -4.45 -14.14
C LEU A 175 -4.55 -3.30 -14.01
N LEU A 176 -3.54 -3.26 -14.89
CA LEU A 176 -2.47 -2.29 -14.84
C LEU A 176 -2.93 -0.87 -15.17
N THR A 177 -3.98 -0.69 -15.96
CA THR A 177 -4.59 0.63 -16.20
C THR A 177 -5.11 1.24 -14.88
N ASN A 178 -5.54 0.41 -13.95
CA ASN A 178 -6.17 0.84 -12.70
C ASN A 178 -5.24 0.79 -11.46
N CYS A 179 -3.96 0.42 -11.60
CA CYS A 179 -3.04 0.36 -10.47
C CYS A 179 -1.64 0.86 -10.83
N ASP A 180 -0.76 1.01 -9.83
CA ASP A 180 0.59 1.56 -10.01
C ASP A 180 1.59 0.53 -10.51
N GLY A 181 1.28 -0.75 -10.35
CA GLY A 181 2.18 -1.83 -10.75
C GLY A 181 1.61 -3.21 -10.50
N ILE A 182 2.47 -4.22 -10.62
CA ILE A 182 2.13 -5.62 -10.37
C ILE A 182 2.85 -6.13 -9.13
N GLY A 183 2.09 -6.80 -8.24
CA GLY A 183 2.58 -7.52 -7.08
C GLY A 183 2.54 -9.02 -7.33
N ILE A 184 3.71 -9.69 -7.30
CA ILE A 184 3.84 -11.12 -7.54
C ILE A 184 3.93 -11.83 -6.20
N SER A 185 3.22 -12.95 -6.04
CA SER A 185 3.13 -13.67 -4.77
C SER A 185 4.49 -14.20 -4.29
N GLY A 186 5.18 -14.96 -5.10
CA GLY A 186 6.50 -15.48 -4.74
C GLY A 186 7.24 -16.02 -5.95
N SER A 187 8.57 -16.00 -5.91
CA SER A 187 9.39 -16.56 -6.98
C SER A 187 9.17 -18.07 -7.13
N ASN A 188 9.03 -18.78 -6.01
CA ASN A 188 8.82 -20.23 -5.98
C ASN A 188 7.40 -20.65 -6.36
N GLU A 189 6.47 -19.72 -6.49
CA GLU A 189 5.07 -19.95 -6.85
C GLU A 189 4.80 -19.73 -8.35
N ASN A 190 5.85 -19.37 -9.09
CA ASN A 190 5.77 -19.07 -10.52
C ASN A 190 6.88 -19.75 -11.29
N SER A 191 6.60 -20.19 -12.50
CA SER A 191 7.61 -20.66 -13.44
C SER A 191 8.44 -19.50 -14.01
N ASP A 192 9.66 -19.76 -14.46
CA ASP A 192 10.52 -18.75 -15.14
C ASP A 192 9.81 -18.13 -16.34
N SER A 193 9.07 -18.94 -17.10
CA SER A 193 8.29 -18.46 -18.24
C SER A 193 7.20 -17.48 -17.81
N ALA A 194 6.50 -17.75 -16.71
CA ALA A 194 5.51 -16.85 -16.14
C ALA A 194 6.16 -15.54 -15.63
N LEU A 195 7.27 -15.65 -14.89
CA LEU A 195 8.02 -14.47 -14.43
C LEU A 195 8.52 -13.61 -15.59
N LYS A 196 9.04 -14.23 -16.67
CA LYS A 196 9.43 -13.51 -17.90
C LYS A 196 8.26 -12.79 -18.56
N GLN A 197 7.05 -13.35 -18.54
CA GLN A 197 5.87 -12.67 -19.07
C GLN A 197 5.49 -11.47 -18.22
N LEU A 198 5.46 -11.60 -16.88
CA LEU A 198 5.15 -10.54 -15.95
C LEU A 198 6.21 -9.42 -15.93
N SER A 199 7.48 -9.78 -16.12
CA SER A 199 8.59 -8.82 -16.17
C SER A 199 8.53 -7.83 -17.33
N LYS A 200 7.74 -8.10 -18.38
CA LYS A 200 7.53 -7.19 -19.51
C LYS A 200 6.66 -5.99 -19.16
N THR A 201 6.04 -5.99 -18.00
CA THR A 201 5.25 -4.86 -17.52
C THR A 201 6.10 -3.61 -17.35
N LYS A 202 5.67 -2.49 -17.93
CA LYS A 202 6.38 -1.20 -17.86
C LYS A 202 6.17 -0.42 -16.56
N LYS A 203 5.25 -0.87 -15.70
CA LYS A 203 4.95 -0.28 -14.38
C LYS A 203 5.82 -0.89 -13.28
N ILE A 204 5.61 -0.49 -12.02
CA ILE A 204 6.29 -1.05 -10.85
C ILE A 204 6.09 -2.56 -10.83
N ARG A 205 7.14 -3.29 -10.47
CA ARG A 205 7.13 -4.75 -10.30
C ARG A 205 7.71 -5.06 -8.95
N ALA A 206 6.96 -5.78 -8.14
CA ALA A 206 7.43 -6.25 -6.84
C ALA A 206 7.07 -7.73 -6.68
N ILE A 207 7.93 -8.46 -6.01
CA ILE A 207 7.80 -9.91 -5.78
C ILE A 207 8.21 -10.21 -4.35
N HIS A 208 7.51 -11.16 -3.72
CA HIS A 208 7.94 -11.72 -2.44
C HIS A 208 9.09 -12.71 -2.66
N CYS A 209 10.09 -12.65 -1.80
CA CYS A 209 11.26 -13.53 -1.78
C CYS A 209 11.27 -14.41 -0.55
#